data_847572dc0f95e229275f23fe8e6d138a
#
_entry.id   847572dc0f95e229275f23fe8e6d138a
#
_cell.length_a   1.000
_cell.length_b   1.000
_cell.length_c   1.000
_cell.angle_alpha   90.00
_cell.angle_beta   90.00
_cell.angle_gamma   90.00
#
_symmetry.space_group_name_H-M   'P 1'
#
loop_
_entity.id
_entity.type
_entity.pdbx_description
1 polymer ?
#
loop_
_entity_poly.entity_id
_entity_poly.type
_entity_poly.pdbx_seq_one_letter_code
_entity_poly.pdbx_strand_id
1 'polypeptide(L)'
;MKEAKVFIFAPADTTGESHKMLEDSGCELIVGKANWDTPQGDSELEMAKMAEGCDALVGTSIRSTPITQKIMQSSKNLRIIAKYTIGVDDVDVDAAMELGILVTHGPTESNWGGVAEGTITAMLTLLKKVRGRDRYLKETGGWRDMQLQGTYVGSRASDGYPGIVLGIIGLGRIGSRIAMLMRPWGMKMIGCDPYVPDSKFEEFGVRRVDLPTLLRESDVVTLHVVLNKETRHMISGPQLAMMKPTAILVNTSRGFCVDERALIETLQKGQIAGAALDVFEHEPLALESRLRKLGDKVLLSPHMVSSNLGSGLGPGIRWATQSVLCALRGEVPDNVYNKEVIERWESRFGGKNVWDAERQARVRA
;
A
#
# COMPACT_ATOMS: atom_id res chain seq x y z
N MET A 1 12.70 -0.89 37.64
CA MET A 1 11.85 -1.69 36.71
C MET A 1 12.65 -1.87 35.46
N LYS A 2 12.60 -3.07 34.86
CA LYS A 2 13.18 -3.26 33.51
C LYS A 2 12.28 -2.47 32.56
N GLU A 3 12.83 -1.47 31.89
CA GLU A 3 12.11 -0.74 30.86
C GLU A 3 12.06 -1.62 29.60
N ALA A 4 10.87 -1.81 29.05
CA ALA A 4 10.74 -2.43 27.72
C ALA A 4 11.36 -1.49 26.69
N LYS A 5 12.16 -2.02 25.76
CA LYS A 5 12.80 -1.19 24.72
C LYS A 5 12.03 -1.27 23.42
N VAL A 6 11.66 -0.11 22.90
CA VAL A 6 10.91 0.02 21.66
C VAL A 6 11.70 0.87 20.68
N PHE A 7 12.07 0.30 19.53
CA PHE A 7 12.70 1.05 18.45
C PHE A 7 11.65 1.53 17.44
N ILE A 8 11.48 2.85 17.35
CA ILE A 8 10.63 3.51 16.38
C ILE A 8 11.48 3.79 15.14
N PHE A 9 11.52 2.84 14.21
CA PHE A 9 12.44 2.87 13.08
C PHE A 9 12.07 3.91 12.02
N ALA A 10 10.82 4.33 11.94
CA ALA A 10 10.34 5.38 11.04
C ALA A 10 9.16 6.10 11.68
N PRO A 11 9.43 7.12 12.52
CA PRO A 11 8.40 7.88 13.19
C PRO A 11 7.53 8.65 12.21
N ALA A 12 6.23 8.66 12.46
CA ALA A 12 5.25 9.43 11.68
C ALA A 12 4.20 10.10 12.59
N ASP A 13 4.37 9.98 13.90
CA ASP A 13 3.49 10.60 14.89
C ASP A 13 3.86 12.08 15.08
N THR A 14 3.11 12.97 14.45
CA THR A 14 3.29 14.42 14.57
C THR A 14 2.68 15.00 15.84
N THR A 15 1.86 14.22 16.57
CA THR A 15 1.19 14.65 17.80
C THR A 15 2.00 14.30 19.06
N GLY A 16 2.86 13.29 18.96
CA GLY A 16 3.59 12.72 20.09
C GLY A 16 2.73 11.86 21.03
N GLU A 17 1.44 11.69 20.75
CA GLU A 17 0.54 10.93 21.63
C GLU A 17 0.95 9.46 21.75
N SER A 18 1.40 8.84 20.66
CA SER A 18 1.80 7.42 20.66
C SER A 18 3.11 7.21 21.39
N HIS A 19 4.08 8.15 21.24
CA HIS A 19 5.33 8.12 22.00
C HIS A 19 5.04 8.21 23.48
N LYS A 20 4.23 9.19 23.87
CA LYS A 20 3.80 9.36 25.27
C LYS A 20 3.09 8.12 25.81
N MET A 21 2.21 7.49 25.03
CA MET A 21 1.51 6.26 25.43
C MET A 21 2.49 5.12 25.73
N LEU A 22 3.55 4.97 24.92
CA LEU A 22 4.60 3.98 25.17
C LEU A 22 5.42 4.32 26.42
N GLU A 23 5.85 5.58 26.58
CA GLU A 23 6.62 6.05 27.73
C GLU A 23 5.83 5.92 29.04
N ASP A 24 4.57 6.36 29.06
CA ASP A 24 3.67 6.22 30.23
C ASP A 24 3.43 4.74 30.59
N SER A 25 3.59 3.82 29.62
CA SER A 25 3.52 2.38 29.84
C SER A 25 4.85 1.76 30.32
N GLY A 26 5.91 2.55 30.50
CA GLY A 26 7.22 2.09 30.97
C GLY A 26 8.12 1.57 29.86
N CYS A 27 8.05 2.16 28.65
CA CYS A 27 8.94 1.86 27.54
C CYS A 27 10.06 2.90 27.43
N GLU A 28 11.28 2.43 27.20
CA GLU A 28 12.40 3.24 26.70
C GLU A 28 12.28 3.32 25.17
N LEU A 29 12.25 4.54 24.60
CA LEU A 29 12.11 4.74 23.17
C LEU A 29 13.46 5.03 22.52
N ILE A 30 13.74 4.33 21.43
CA ILE A 30 14.84 4.62 20.51
C ILE A 30 14.20 5.09 19.22
N VAL A 31 14.54 6.27 18.72
CA VAL A 31 13.89 6.88 17.54
C VAL A 31 14.87 6.97 16.39
N GLY A 32 14.52 6.38 15.26
CA GLY A 32 15.27 6.42 14.02
C GLY A 32 15.12 7.76 13.27
N LYS A 33 15.92 7.92 12.22
CA LYS A 33 15.98 9.15 11.41
C LYS A 33 15.00 9.17 10.24
N ALA A 34 14.55 7.98 9.77
CA ALA A 34 13.58 7.92 8.68
C ALA A 34 12.25 8.54 9.10
N ASN A 35 11.59 9.22 8.19
CA ASN A 35 10.22 9.67 8.37
C ASN A 35 9.43 9.46 7.06
N TRP A 36 8.13 9.75 7.11
CA TRP A 36 7.26 9.58 5.94
C TRP A 36 7.65 10.46 4.76
N ASP A 37 8.19 11.65 5.02
CA ASP A 37 8.48 12.66 3.99
C ASP A 37 9.88 12.47 3.38
N THR A 38 10.79 11.78 4.07
CA THR A 38 12.15 11.52 3.61
C THR A 38 12.35 10.03 3.36
N PRO A 39 12.65 9.63 2.11
CA PRO A 39 12.91 8.23 1.78
C PRO A 39 14.26 7.72 2.33
N GLN A 40 15.11 8.63 2.81
CA GLN A 40 16.41 8.28 3.39
C GLN A 40 16.26 8.07 4.89
N GLY A 41 16.62 6.89 5.35
CA GLY A 41 16.62 6.49 6.74
C GLY A 41 18.01 6.07 7.22
N ASP A 42 18.02 5.41 8.36
CA ASP A 42 19.22 4.77 8.90
C ASP A 42 19.65 3.61 8.00
N SER A 43 20.95 3.37 7.90
CA SER A 43 21.49 2.18 7.22
C SER A 43 21.12 0.90 7.97
N GLU A 44 21.18 -0.25 7.30
CA GLU A 44 20.92 -1.55 7.94
C GLU A 44 21.77 -1.77 9.22
N LEU A 45 23.03 -1.33 9.18
CA LEU A 45 23.94 -1.47 10.33
C LEU A 45 23.52 -0.57 11.51
N GLU A 46 23.14 0.67 11.24
CA GLU A 46 22.64 1.60 12.25
C GLU A 46 21.31 1.07 12.83
N MET A 47 20.39 0.60 12.00
CA MET A 47 19.13 0.01 12.46
C MET A 47 19.36 -1.25 13.31
N ALA A 48 20.27 -2.13 12.92
CA ALA A 48 20.60 -3.32 13.70
C ALA A 48 21.19 -2.94 15.07
N LYS A 49 22.01 -1.89 15.14
CA LYS A 49 22.56 -1.37 16.40
C LYS A 49 21.46 -0.76 17.28
N MET A 50 20.54 0.01 16.71
CA MET A 50 19.42 0.60 17.46
C MET A 50 18.40 -0.45 17.91
N ALA A 51 18.23 -1.52 17.16
CA ALA A 51 17.35 -2.63 17.52
C ALA A 51 17.95 -3.59 18.56
N GLU A 52 19.23 -3.42 18.94
CA GLU A 52 19.90 -4.28 19.92
C GLU A 52 19.22 -4.25 21.28
N GLY A 53 18.76 -5.42 21.72
CA GLY A 53 18.06 -5.58 22.99
C GLY A 53 16.63 -5.04 23.01
N CYS A 54 16.07 -4.58 21.90
CA CYS A 54 14.70 -4.11 21.83
C CYS A 54 13.69 -5.27 21.91
N ASP A 55 12.57 -5.01 22.56
CA ASP A 55 11.45 -5.94 22.70
C ASP A 55 10.44 -5.76 21.53
N ALA A 56 10.40 -4.57 20.91
CA ALA A 56 9.52 -4.26 19.79
C ALA A 56 10.16 -3.29 18.78
N LEU A 57 9.81 -3.45 17.52
CA LEU A 57 10.05 -2.46 16.45
C LEU A 57 8.70 -1.91 15.99
N VAL A 58 8.62 -0.60 15.75
CA VAL A 58 7.38 0.03 15.26
C VAL A 58 7.69 1.17 14.30
N GLY A 59 6.87 1.35 13.27
CA GLY A 59 7.08 2.45 12.34
C GLY A 59 6.26 2.37 11.05
N THR A 60 6.43 3.39 10.22
CA THR A 60 5.89 3.40 8.86
C THR A 60 6.79 2.62 7.89
N SER A 61 6.50 2.67 6.61
CA SER A 61 7.34 2.02 5.60
C SER A 61 8.62 2.79 5.35
N ILE A 62 9.76 2.09 5.33
CA ILE A 62 11.05 2.61 4.89
C ILE A 62 11.39 1.95 3.56
N ARG A 63 11.54 2.76 2.51
CA ARG A 63 11.85 2.25 1.17
C ARG A 63 13.35 1.96 0.98
N SER A 64 14.20 2.75 1.65
CA SER A 64 15.65 2.65 1.52
C SER A 64 16.26 1.51 2.33
N THR A 65 15.66 1.14 3.46
CA THR A 65 16.21 0.14 4.38
C THR A 65 15.12 -0.77 4.90
N PRO A 66 14.89 -1.93 4.30
CA PRO A 66 13.92 -2.90 4.81
C PRO A 66 14.36 -3.47 6.16
N ILE A 67 13.40 -3.95 6.94
CA ILE A 67 13.63 -4.67 8.19
C ILE A 67 14.08 -6.10 7.83
N THR A 68 15.38 -6.29 7.79
CA THR A 68 16.01 -7.55 7.36
C THR A 68 16.15 -8.54 8.53
N GLN A 69 16.46 -9.80 8.20
CA GLN A 69 16.81 -10.83 9.17
C GLN A 69 17.93 -10.37 10.12
N LYS A 70 18.93 -9.65 9.60
CA LYS A 70 20.04 -9.12 10.40
C LYS A 70 19.59 -8.14 11.47
N ILE A 71 18.67 -7.23 11.13
CA ILE A 71 18.07 -6.30 12.10
C ILE A 71 17.28 -7.07 13.16
N MET A 72 16.49 -8.06 12.77
CA MET A 72 15.71 -8.88 13.68
C MET A 72 16.58 -9.70 14.64
N GLN A 73 17.68 -10.25 14.15
CA GLN A 73 18.62 -11.06 14.94
C GLN A 73 19.44 -10.25 15.94
N SER A 74 19.50 -8.91 15.81
CA SER A 74 20.22 -8.07 16.76
C SER A 74 19.57 -8.06 18.15
N SER A 75 18.29 -8.45 18.26
CA SER A 75 17.64 -8.64 19.56
C SER A 75 17.03 -10.04 19.72
N LYS A 76 17.49 -10.75 20.76
CA LYS A 76 16.88 -12.03 21.18
C LYS A 76 15.52 -11.86 21.86
N ASN A 77 15.19 -10.63 22.26
CA ASN A 77 13.96 -10.30 23.00
C ASN A 77 12.84 -9.83 22.08
N LEU A 78 13.13 -9.64 20.78
CA LEU A 78 12.19 -9.08 19.82
C LEU A 78 10.93 -9.94 19.70
N ARG A 79 9.78 -9.32 20.01
CA ARG A 79 8.46 -9.96 20.01
C ARG A 79 7.64 -9.59 18.80
N ILE A 80 7.76 -8.34 18.35
CA ILE A 80 6.84 -7.78 17.36
C ILE A 80 7.53 -6.72 16.49
N ILE A 81 7.13 -6.71 15.21
CA ILE A 81 7.35 -5.60 14.27
C ILE A 81 5.97 -5.07 13.90
N ALA A 82 5.64 -3.86 14.37
CA ALA A 82 4.32 -3.26 14.18
C ALA A 82 4.37 -2.16 13.12
N LYS A 83 3.59 -2.31 12.05
CA LYS A 83 3.52 -1.34 10.96
C LYS A 83 2.34 -0.38 11.14
N TYR A 84 2.57 0.92 10.90
CA TYR A 84 1.49 1.92 10.82
C TYR A 84 0.64 1.78 9.57
N THR A 85 1.19 1.14 8.55
CA THR A 85 0.62 0.98 7.21
C THR A 85 0.06 -0.42 6.99
N ILE A 86 -0.68 -0.60 5.88
CA ILE A 86 -1.17 -1.92 5.45
C ILE A 86 -0.04 -2.77 4.89
N GLY A 87 0.86 -2.16 4.10
CA GLY A 87 1.95 -2.87 3.45
C GLY A 87 3.05 -3.26 4.43
N VAL A 88 3.57 -4.48 4.25
CA VAL A 88 4.69 -5.05 5.00
C VAL A 88 5.84 -5.45 4.06
N ASP A 89 5.85 -4.93 2.83
CA ASP A 89 6.81 -5.29 1.79
C ASP A 89 8.26 -4.92 2.14
N ASP A 90 8.44 -4.05 3.12
CA ASP A 90 9.72 -3.63 3.68
C ASP A 90 10.11 -4.42 4.94
N VAL A 91 9.44 -5.54 5.22
CA VAL A 91 9.79 -6.48 6.30
C VAL A 91 10.08 -7.84 5.70
N ASP A 92 11.20 -8.44 6.06
CA ASP A 92 11.48 -9.84 5.75
C ASP A 92 10.58 -10.75 6.60
N VAL A 93 9.37 -11.00 6.08
CA VAL A 93 8.33 -11.76 6.78
C VAL A 93 8.76 -13.22 6.97
N ASP A 94 9.49 -13.80 6.01
CA ASP A 94 9.96 -15.17 6.11
C ASP A 94 10.97 -15.30 7.26
N ALA A 95 11.91 -14.37 7.38
CA ALA A 95 12.82 -14.30 8.52
C ALA A 95 12.08 -14.07 9.85
N ALA A 96 11.06 -13.22 9.88
CA ALA A 96 10.24 -13.01 11.08
C ALA A 96 9.54 -14.31 11.52
N MET A 97 9.02 -15.09 10.57
CA MET A 97 8.44 -16.41 10.83
C MET A 97 9.46 -17.40 11.41
N GLU A 98 10.67 -17.46 10.82
CA GLU A 98 11.75 -18.31 11.31
C GLU A 98 12.21 -17.93 12.73
N LEU A 99 12.22 -16.63 13.04
CA LEU A 99 12.64 -16.11 14.33
C LEU A 99 11.52 -16.09 15.39
N GLY A 100 10.29 -16.43 15.03
CA GLY A 100 9.14 -16.42 15.95
C GLY A 100 8.73 -15.00 16.38
N ILE A 101 8.74 -14.05 15.42
CA ILE A 101 8.42 -12.64 15.64
C ILE A 101 7.09 -12.32 14.96
N LEU A 102 6.16 -11.68 15.68
CA LEU A 102 4.91 -11.20 15.09
C LEU A 102 5.18 -10.01 14.16
N VAL A 103 4.54 -10.00 13.00
CA VAL A 103 4.44 -8.83 12.12
C VAL A 103 2.99 -8.40 12.09
N THR A 104 2.70 -7.15 12.48
CA THR A 104 1.34 -6.60 12.41
C THR A 104 1.27 -5.46 11.41
N HIS A 105 0.07 -5.19 10.91
CA HIS A 105 -0.20 -4.11 9.98
C HIS A 105 -1.43 -3.29 10.42
N GLY A 106 -1.54 -2.05 9.92
CA GLY A 106 -2.63 -1.12 10.25
C GLY A 106 -3.67 -0.98 9.13
N PRO A 107 -4.62 -1.93 8.94
CA PRO A 107 -5.60 -1.85 7.87
C PRO A 107 -6.74 -0.90 8.23
N THR A 108 -6.45 0.39 8.32
CA THR A 108 -7.44 1.42 8.66
C THR A 108 -8.28 1.84 7.45
N GLU A 109 -9.55 2.15 7.68
CA GLU A 109 -10.45 2.59 6.62
C GLU A 109 -9.96 3.88 5.95
N SER A 110 -9.38 4.79 6.71
CA SER A 110 -8.79 6.02 6.20
C SER A 110 -7.70 5.76 5.16
N ASN A 111 -6.93 4.68 5.31
CA ASN A 111 -5.91 4.30 4.34
C ASN A 111 -6.53 3.69 3.08
N TRP A 112 -7.24 2.54 3.21
CA TRP A 112 -7.76 1.86 2.02
C TRP A 112 -8.89 2.62 1.31
N GLY A 113 -9.69 3.41 2.06
CA GLY A 113 -10.67 4.33 1.50
C GLY A 113 -10.01 5.46 0.72
N GLY A 114 -8.95 6.05 1.28
CA GLY A 114 -8.15 7.08 0.62
C GLY A 114 -7.49 6.59 -0.68
N VAL A 115 -6.96 5.35 -0.69
CA VAL A 115 -6.45 4.74 -1.93
C VAL A 115 -7.56 4.62 -2.98
N ALA A 116 -8.77 4.20 -2.60
CA ALA A 116 -9.88 4.08 -3.55
C ALA A 116 -10.27 5.44 -4.16
N GLU A 117 -10.39 6.48 -3.34
CA GLU A 117 -10.70 7.85 -3.80
C GLU A 117 -9.62 8.41 -4.71
N GLY A 118 -8.35 8.26 -4.32
CA GLY A 118 -7.21 8.72 -5.12
C GLY A 118 -7.07 7.96 -6.43
N THR A 119 -7.35 6.64 -6.44
CA THR A 119 -7.40 5.83 -7.67
C THR A 119 -8.47 6.35 -8.63
N ILE A 120 -9.67 6.61 -8.15
CA ILE A 120 -10.77 7.17 -8.95
C ILE A 120 -10.39 8.54 -9.48
N THR A 121 -9.79 9.39 -8.65
CA THR A 121 -9.31 10.72 -9.05
C THR A 121 -8.29 10.62 -10.17
N ALA A 122 -7.30 9.73 -10.04
CA ALA A 122 -6.26 9.50 -11.05
C ALA A 122 -6.84 9.01 -12.37
N MET A 123 -7.75 8.02 -12.31
CA MET A 123 -8.51 7.50 -13.46
C MET A 123 -9.29 8.59 -14.18
N LEU A 124 -10.11 9.34 -13.45
CA LEU A 124 -10.92 10.41 -14.03
C LEU A 124 -10.07 11.55 -14.59
N THR A 125 -8.94 11.88 -13.97
CA THR A 125 -8.01 12.89 -14.46
C THR A 125 -7.49 12.54 -15.86
N LEU A 126 -7.13 11.30 -16.11
CA LEU A 126 -6.70 10.84 -17.44
C LEU A 126 -7.88 10.79 -18.42
N LEU A 127 -8.99 10.15 -18.06
CA LEU A 127 -10.16 10.03 -18.93
C LEU A 127 -10.73 11.40 -19.35
N LYS A 128 -10.75 12.36 -18.44
CA LYS A 128 -11.26 13.71 -18.70
C LYS A 128 -10.20 14.68 -19.21
N LYS A 129 -8.94 14.24 -19.37
CA LYS A 129 -7.79 15.03 -19.82
C LYS A 129 -7.62 16.35 -19.04
N VAL A 130 -7.89 16.33 -17.74
CA VAL A 130 -7.96 17.54 -16.89
C VAL A 130 -6.65 18.32 -16.94
N ARG A 131 -5.50 17.64 -16.78
CA ARG A 131 -4.17 18.26 -16.80
C ARG A 131 -3.86 18.92 -18.15
N GLY A 132 -4.14 18.21 -19.23
CA GLY A 132 -3.89 18.72 -20.59
C GLY A 132 -4.71 19.95 -20.89
N ARG A 133 -5.97 20.00 -20.47
CA ARG A 133 -6.86 21.17 -20.64
C ARG A 133 -6.36 22.37 -19.85
N ASP A 134 -6.02 22.18 -18.57
CA ASP A 134 -5.52 23.24 -17.70
C ASP A 134 -4.23 23.84 -18.26
N ARG A 135 -3.27 22.98 -18.62
CA ARG A 135 -2.01 23.39 -19.21
C ARG A 135 -2.22 24.13 -20.54
N TYR A 136 -3.02 23.56 -21.45
CA TYR A 136 -3.30 24.18 -22.75
C TYR A 136 -3.80 25.61 -22.60
N LEU A 137 -4.81 25.81 -21.72
CA LEU A 137 -5.35 27.17 -21.53
C LEU A 137 -4.34 28.15 -20.92
N LYS A 138 -3.53 27.67 -19.97
CA LYS A 138 -2.51 28.53 -19.31
C LYS A 138 -1.32 28.88 -20.17
N GLU A 139 -0.87 27.96 -21.02
CA GLU A 139 0.39 28.08 -21.75
C GLU A 139 0.21 28.57 -23.17
N THR A 140 -0.91 28.31 -23.84
CA THR A 140 -1.05 28.58 -25.29
C THR A 140 -1.95 29.78 -25.59
N GLY A 141 -2.78 30.22 -24.64
CA GLY A 141 -3.83 31.20 -24.89
C GLY A 141 -4.95 30.72 -25.84
N GLY A 142 -4.94 29.40 -26.17
CA GLY A 142 -5.96 28.80 -27.01
C GLY A 142 -7.34 28.71 -26.29
N TRP A 143 -8.41 28.40 -27.06
CA TRP A 143 -9.75 28.34 -26.48
C TRP A 143 -10.30 26.91 -26.46
N ARG A 144 -10.39 26.25 -27.59
CA ARG A 144 -10.92 24.90 -27.68
C ARG A 144 -10.00 24.02 -28.55
N ASP A 145 -9.59 22.88 -28.04
CA ASP A 145 -8.86 21.87 -28.79
C ASP A 145 -9.62 20.55 -28.69
N MET A 146 -10.09 20.05 -29.83
CA MET A 146 -10.83 18.80 -29.91
C MET A 146 -10.00 17.56 -29.52
N GLN A 147 -8.67 17.65 -29.59
CA GLN A 147 -7.77 16.60 -29.13
C GLN A 147 -7.79 16.45 -27.61
N LEU A 148 -8.24 17.48 -26.90
CA LEU A 148 -8.39 17.48 -25.44
C LEU A 148 -9.80 17.08 -24.99
N GLN A 149 -10.62 16.52 -25.88
CA GLN A 149 -11.89 15.92 -25.53
C GLN A 149 -11.73 14.76 -24.57
N GLY A 150 -12.47 14.81 -23.43
CA GLY A 150 -12.50 13.71 -22.46
C GLY A 150 -13.51 12.64 -22.83
N THR A 151 -13.34 11.46 -22.26
CA THR A 151 -14.23 10.31 -22.42
C THR A 151 -15.47 10.47 -21.53
N TYR A 152 -16.66 10.25 -22.07
CA TYR A 152 -17.88 10.09 -21.27
C TYR A 152 -17.89 8.68 -20.66
N VAL A 153 -18.11 8.55 -19.36
CA VAL A 153 -17.84 7.29 -18.67
C VAL A 153 -19.07 6.38 -18.51
N GLY A 154 -20.22 6.94 -18.16
CA GLY A 154 -21.43 6.15 -17.93
C GLY A 154 -22.21 5.78 -19.19
N SER A 155 -23.20 4.93 -19.04
CA SER A 155 -24.17 4.65 -20.13
C SER A 155 -25.16 5.81 -20.32
N ARG A 156 -25.70 5.95 -21.53
CA ARG A 156 -26.74 6.95 -21.84
C ARG A 156 -27.89 6.27 -22.58
N ALA A 157 -29.08 6.38 -22.01
CA ALA A 157 -30.29 5.82 -22.59
C ALA A 157 -30.75 6.58 -23.86
N SER A 158 -30.47 7.90 -23.93
CA SER A 158 -30.92 8.78 -25.01
C SER A 158 -30.39 8.42 -26.39
N ASP A 159 -29.20 7.89 -26.49
CA ASP A 159 -28.52 7.52 -27.75
C ASP A 159 -27.96 6.10 -27.75
N GLY A 160 -28.25 5.33 -26.71
CA GLY A 160 -27.81 3.95 -26.59
C GLY A 160 -26.31 3.78 -26.29
N TYR A 161 -25.59 4.84 -25.89
CA TYR A 161 -24.18 4.73 -25.55
C TYR A 161 -23.97 3.79 -24.36
N PRO A 162 -23.20 2.70 -24.51
CA PRO A 162 -23.11 1.66 -23.49
C PRO A 162 -22.24 2.03 -22.26
N GLY A 163 -21.58 3.17 -22.28
CA GLY A 163 -20.55 3.53 -21.30
C GLY A 163 -19.21 2.81 -21.55
N ILE A 164 -18.23 3.13 -20.73
CA ILE A 164 -16.93 2.43 -20.73
C ILE A 164 -16.95 1.26 -19.74
N VAL A 165 -16.00 0.36 -19.89
CA VAL A 165 -15.81 -0.82 -19.05
C VAL A 165 -14.66 -0.56 -18.08
N LEU A 166 -14.94 -0.66 -16.78
CA LEU A 166 -13.94 -0.65 -15.71
C LEU A 166 -13.56 -2.07 -15.34
N GLY A 167 -12.30 -2.46 -15.59
CA GLY A 167 -11.71 -3.73 -15.18
C GLY A 167 -10.98 -3.59 -13.86
N ILE A 168 -11.38 -4.37 -12.86
CA ILE A 168 -10.83 -4.34 -11.50
C ILE A 168 -10.06 -5.64 -11.26
N ILE A 169 -8.74 -5.56 -11.09
CA ILE A 169 -7.89 -6.70 -10.73
C ILE A 169 -7.69 -6.69 -9.22
N GLY A 170 -8.27 -7.67 -8.53
CA GLY A 170 -8.33 -7.72 -7.07
C GLY A 170 -9.60 -7.04 -6.52
N LEU A 171 -10.56 -7.84 -6.02
CA LEU A 171 -11.80 -7.36 -5.43
C LEU A 171 -11.76 -7.45 -3.89
N GLY A 172 -10.60 -7.05 -3.31
CA GLY A 172 -10.39 -6.88 -1.88
C GLY A 172 -11.07 -5.62 -1.33
N ARG A 173 -10.56 -5.07 -0.22
CA ARG A 173 -11.12 -3.85 0.41
C ARG A 173 -11.13 -2.66 -0.54
N ILE A 174 -10.02 -2.42 -1.27
CA ILE A 174 -9.89 -1.27 -2.18
C ILE A 174 -10.75 -1.49 -3.44
N GLY A 175 -10.60 -2.63 -4.11
CA GLY A 175 -11.35 -2.92 -5.35
C GLY A 175 -12.87 -2.89 -5.14
N SER A 176 -13.36 -3.45 -4.03
CA SER A 176 -14.79 -3.38 -3.65
C SER A 176 -15.25 -1.94 -3.38
N ARG A 177 -14.40 -1.13 -2.70
CA ARG A 177 -14.72 0.28 -2.45
C ARG A 177 -14.79 1.08 -3.75
N ILE A 178 -13.88 0.84 -4.70
CA ILE A 178 -13.93 1.46 -6.02
C ILE A 178 -15.21 1.07 -6.75
N ALA A 179 -15.56 -0.22 -6.77
CA ALA A 179 -16.80 -0.68 -7.40
C ALA A 179 -18.03 0.02 -6.80
N MET A 180 -18.09 0.12 -5.47
CA MET A 180 -19.16 0.80 -4.76
C MET A 180 -19.24 2.30 -5.13
N LEU A 181 -18.12 3.01 -5.14
CA LEU A 181 -18.07 4.45 -5.44
C LEU A 181 -18.33 4.74 -6.92
N MET A 182 -17.97 3.83 -7.83
CA MET A 182 -18.18 4.01 -9.27
C MET A 182 -19.53 3.53 -9.76
N ARG A 183 -20.26 2.75 -8.97
CA ARG A 183 -21.62 2.26 -9.34
C ARG A 183 -22.59 3.37 -9.79
N PRO A 184 -22.69 4.51 -9.10
CA PRO A 184 -23.59 5.59 -9.51
C PRO A 184 -23.21 6.26 -10.85
N TRP A 185 -21.99 6.05 -11.34
CA TRP A 185 -21.53 6.60 -12.63
C TRP A 185 -22.07 5.82 -13.84
N GLY A 186 -22.73 4.68 -13.62
CA GLY A 186 -23.32 3.87 -14.68
C GLY A 186 -22.32 3.22 -15.63
N MET A 187 -21.09 2.94 -15.15
CA MET A 187 -20.10 2.16 -15.88
C MET A 187 -20.40 0.68 -15.79
N LYS A 188 -20.02 -0.08 -16.82
CA LYS A 188 -19.93 -1.54 -16.71
C LYS A 188 -18.67 -1.90 -15.92
N MET A 189 -18.80 -2.78 -14.94
CA MET A 189 -17.68 -3.23 -14.11
C MET A 189 -17.47 -4.73 -14.29
N ILE A 190 -16.22 -5.11 -14.58
CA ILE A 190 -15.78 -6.49 -14.65
C ILE A 190 -14.58 -6.68 -13.72
N GLY A 191 -14.40 -7.87 -13.18
CA GLY A 191 -13.33 -8.09 -12.19
C GLY A 191 -12.71 -9.47 -12.27
N CYS A 192 -11.45 -9.54 -11.89
CA CYS A 192 -10.68 -10.76 -11.75
C CYS A 192 -10.06 -10.82 -10.35
N ASP A 193 -10.48 -11.83 -9.58
CA ASP A 193 -9.90 -12.16 -8.28
C ASP A 193 -10.15 -13.66 -8.03
N PRO A 194 -9.11 -14.51 -7.97
CA PRO A 194 -9.29 -15.94 -7.75
C PRO A 194 -9.63 -16.30 -6.30
N TYR A 195 -9.43 -15.40 -5.34
CA TYR A 195 -9.50 -15.69 -3.91
C TYR A 195 -10.81 -15.27 -3.25
N VAL A 196 -11.65 -14.48 -3.93
CA VAL A 196 -12.95 -14.07 -3.38
C VAL A 196 -14.10 -14.87 -3.99
N PRO A 197 -15.18 -15.16 -3.23
CA PRO A 197 -16.32 -15.91 -3.74
C PRO A 197 -17.15 -15.09 -4.74
N ASP A 198 -17.95 -15.78 -5.57
CA ASP A 198 -18.82 -15.14 -6.56
C ASP A 198 -19.83 -14.17 -5.92
N SER A 199 -20.33 -14.48 -4.72
CA SER A 199 -21.23 -13.62 -3.96
C SER A 199 -20.68 -12.22 -3.75
N LYS A 200 -19.36 -12.06 -3.62
CA LYS A 200 -18.73 -10.76 -3.48
C LYS A 200 -18.77 -9.96 -4.79
N PHE A 201 -18.60 -10.61 -5.92
CA PHE A 201 -18.77 -9.98 -7.24
C PHE A 201 -20.22 -9.49 -7.43
N GLU A 202 -21.20 -10.30 -7.05
CA GLU A 202 -22.64 -9.97 -7.13
C GLU A 202 -22.96 -8.78 -6.22
N GLU A 203 -22.49 -8.79 -4.96
CA GLU A 203 -22.71 -7.72 -3.98
C GLU A 203 -22.29 -6.35 -4.53
N PHE A 204 -21.14 -6.29 -5.20
CA PHE A 204 -20.62 -5.03 -5.74
C PHE A 204 -21.03 -4.74 -7.19
N GLY A 205 -21.81 -5.62 -7.81
CA GLY A 205 -22.27 -5.45 -9.20
C GLY A 205 -21.14 -5.54 -10.23
N VAL A 206 -20.13 -6.38 -9.95
CA VAL A 206 -18.97 -6.62 -10.80
C VAL A 206 -19.13 -7.98 -11.48
N ARG A 207 -19.08 -8.04 -12.80
CA ARG A 207 -19.10 -9.32 -13.54
C ARG A 207 -17.73 -9.99 -13.40
N ARG A 208 -17.71 -11.21 -12.86
CA ARG A 208 -16.48 -12.02 -12.77
C ARG A 208 -16.01 -12.49 -14.14
N VAL A 209 -14.73 -12.32 -14.42
CA VAL A 209 -14.08 -12.78 -15.65
C VAL A 209 -12.64 -13.23 -15.35
N ASP A 210 -12.00 -13.92 -16.31
CA ASP A 210 -10.56 -14.17 -16.26
C ASP A 210 -9.74 -12.93 -16.65
N LEU A 211 -8.44 -12.94 -16.33
CA LEU A 211 -7.56 -11.81 -16.61
C LEU A 211 -7.47 -11.47 -18.11
N PRO A 212 -7.30 -12.42 -19.03
CA PRO A 212 -7.29 -12.11 -20.46
C PRO A 212 -8.57 -11.44 -20.97
N THR A 213 -9.74 -11.88 -20.52
CA THR A 213 -11.03 -11.26 -20.86
C THR A 213 -11.13 -9.84 -20.27
N LEU A 214 -10.72 -9.66 -19.02
CA LEU A 214 -10.70 -8.35 -18.39
C LEU A 214 -9.84 -7.37 -19.20
N LEU A 215 -8.62 -7.76 -19.61
CA LEU A 215 -7.72 -6.89 -20.36
C LEU A 215 -8.28 -6.50 -21.74
N ARG A 216 -8.93 -7.43 -22.45
CA ARG A 216 -9.51 -7.16 -23.79
C ARG A 216 -10.75 -6.29 -23.72
N GLU A 217 -11.59 -6.46 -22.70
CA GLU A 217 -12.88 -5.78 -22.64
C GLU A 217 -12.80 -4.40 -21.97
N SER A 218 -11.78 -4.15 -21.14
CA SER A 218 -11.69 -2.92 -20.32
C SER A 218 -11.21 -1.70 -21.11
N ASP A 219 -11.81 -0.57 -20.81
CA ASP A 219 -11.32 0.77 -21.19
C ASP A 219 -10.44 1.38 -20.09
N VAL A 220 -10.63 0.91 -18.86
CA VAL A 220 -9.77 1.19 -17.71
C VAL A 220 -9.43 -0.13 -17.03
N VAL A 221 -8.16 -0.38 -16.78
CA VAL A 221 -7.69 -1.50 -15.96
C VAL A 221 -7.06 -0.93 -14.69
N THR A 222 -7.54 -1.35 -13.52
CA THR A 222 -7.01 -0.89 -12.24
C THR A 222 -6.62 -2.07 -11.35
N LEU A 223 -5.43 -1.95 -10.70
CA LEU A 223 -4.83 -3.01 -9.90
C LEU A 223 -4.99 -2.74 -8.40
N HIS A 224 -5.50 -3.75 -7.68
CA HIS A 224 -5.70 -3.73 -6.22
C HIS A 224 -5.33 -5.06 -5.58
N VAL A 225 -4.19 -5.59 -5.99
CA VAL A 225 -3.62 -6.86 -5.51
C VAL A 225 -2.45 -6.62 -4.56
N VAL A 226 -2.16 -7.60 -3.70
CA VAL A 226 -0.92 -7.64 -2.92
C VAL A 226 0.22 -8.12 -3.83
N LEU A 227 1.45 -7.69 -3.54
CA LEU A 227 2.64 -8.18 -4.23
C LEU A 227 3.08 -9.53 -3.64
N ASN A 228 3.12 -10.54 -4.49
CA ASN A 228 3.63 -11.88 -4.18
C ASN A 228 4.22 -12.51 -5.46
N LYS A 229 4.57 -13.80 -5.42
CA LYS A 229 5.15 -14.52 -6.56
C LYS A 229 4.20 -14.57 -7.78
N GLU A 230 2.89 -14.62 -7.55
CA GLU A 230 1.87 -14.72 -8.61
C GLU A 230 1.56 -13.37 -9.24
N THR A 231 1.63 -12.30 -8.46
CA THR A 231 1.27 -10.95 -8.90
C THR A 231 2.46 -10.13 -9.37
N ARG A 232 3.69 -10.61 -9.13
CA ARG A 232 4.89 -9.97 -9.65
C ARG A 232 4.90 -10.01 -11.17
N HIS A 233 4.97 -8.81 -11.80
CA HIS A 233 4.91 -8.61 -13.25
C HIS A 233 3.71 -9.32 -13.91
N MET A 234 2.59 -9.43 -13.17
CA MET A 234 1.36 -9.99 -13.71
C MET A 234 0.82 -9.20 -14.91
N ILE A 235 1.18 -7.92 -15.00
CA ILE A 235 0.95 -7.07 -16.16
C ILE A 235 2.30 -6.79 -16.82
N SER A 236 2.62 -7.57 -17.82
CA SER A 236 3.85 -7.48 -18.62
C SER A 236 3.53 -7.27 -20.10
N GLY A 237 4.52 -7.35 -20.98
CA GLY A 237 4.34 -7.11 -22.42
C GLY A 237 3.15 -7.85 -23.06
N PRO A 238 3.01 -9.18 -22.87
CA PRO A 238 1.85 -9.93 -23.37
C PRO A 238 0.51 -9.42 -22.85
N GLN A 239 0.41 -9.06 -21.57
CA GLN A 239 -0.83 -8.56 -20.97
C GLN A 239 -1.17 -7.15 -21.48
N LEU A 240 -0.18 -6.28 -21.57
CA LEU A 240 -0.34 -4.93 -22.14
C LEU A 240 -0.79 -4.98 -23.60
N ALA A 241 -0.30 -5.95 -24.36
CA ALA A 241 -0.70 -6.15 -25.77
C ALA A 241 -2.17 -6.63 -25.93
N MET A 242 -2.80 -7.15 -24.87
CA MET A 242 -4.22 -7.52 -24.88
C MET A 242 -5.15 -6.33 -24.64
N MET A 243 -4.63 -5.22 -24.11
CA MET A 243 -5.43 -4.04 -23.78
C MET A 243 -5.85 -3.30 -25.05
N LYS A 244 -6.98 -2.59 -24.97
CA LYS A 244 -7.42 -1.73 -26.09
C LYS A 244 -6.44 -0.58 -26.28
N PRO A 245 -6.20 -0.11 -27.52
CA PRO A 245 -5.37 1.07 -27.77
C PRO A 245 -5.87 2.35 -27.09
N THR A 246 -7.16 2.41 -26.77
CA THR A 246 -7.80 3.51 -26.06
C THR A 246 -7.82 3.34 -24.55
N ALA A 247 -7.38 2.18 -24.05
CA ALA A 247 -7.42 1.87 -22.62
C ALA A 247 -6.34 2.58 -21.82
N ILE A 248 -6.63 2.80 -20.56
CA ILE A 248 -5.66 3.28 -19.56
C ILE A 248 -5.42 2.23 -18.47
N LEU A 249 -4.19 2.20 -17.97
CA LEU A 249 -3.79 1.37 -16.83
C LEU A 249 -3.66 2.24 -15.58
N VAL A 250 -4.20 1.79 -14.44
CA VAL A 250 -4.07 2.47 -13.15
C VAL A 250 -3.43 1.53 -12.14
N ASN A 251 -2.27 1.89 -11.62
CA ASN A 251 -1.58 1.11 -10.59
C ASN A 251 -1.36 1.95 -9.32
N THR A 252 -2.13 1.64 -8.30
CA THR A 252 -2.04 2.19 -6.94
C THR A 252 -1.82 1.08 -5.91
N SER A 253 -1.37 -0.10 -6.38
CA SER A 253 -1.12 -1.26 -5.54
C SER A 253 0.37 -1.39 -5.18
N ARG A 254 1.17 -2.01 -6.06
CA ARG A 254 2.62 -2.14 -5.95
C ARG A 254 3.29 -2.01 -7.31
N GLY A 255 4.44 -1.35 -7.39
CA GLY A 255 5.16 -1.13 -8.65
C GLY A 255 5.48 -2.43 -9.36
N PHE A 256 6.03 -3.40 -8.66
CA PHE A 256 6.39 -4.71 -9.22
C PHE A 256 5.21 -5.58 -9.70
N CYS A 257 3.96 -5.17 -9.55
CA CYS A 257 2.83 -5.86 -10.19
C CYS A 257 2.79 -5.61 -11.72
N VAL A 258 3.46 -4.55 -12.17
CA VAL A 258 3.58 -4.19 -13.58
C VAL A 258 5.06 -4.24 -13.96
N ASP A 259 5.38 -4.82 -15.12
CA ASP A 259 6.70 -4.67 -15.74
C ASP A 259 6.83 -3.23 -16.25
N GLU A 260 7.55 -2.39 -15.48
CA GLU A 260 7.69 -0.96 -15.76
C GLU A 260 8.36 -0.70 -17.11
N ARG A 261 9.33 -1.54 -17.49
CA ARG A 261 10.00 -1.43 -18.78
C ARG A 261 9.03 -1.69 -19.92
N ALA A 262 8.27 -2.79 -19.85
CA ALA A 262 7.28 -3.13 -20.87
C ALA A 262 6.18 -2.06 -20.95
N LEU A 263 5.75 -1.50 -19.81
CA LEU A 263 4.77 -0.41 -19.79
C LEU A 263 5.30 0.85 -20.50
N ILE A 264 6.53 1.25 -20.22
CA ILE A 264 7.17 2.40 -20.88
C ILE A 264 7.20 2.19 -22.41
N GLU A 265 7.64 1.04 -22.88
CA GLU A 265 7.70 0.72 -24.31
C GLU A 265 6.30 0.74 -24.95
N THR A 266 5.30 0.18 -24.28
CA THR A 266 3.89 0.16 -24.71
C THR A 266 3.33 1.60 -24.86
N LEU A 267 3.58 2.45 -23.87
CA LEU A 267 3.14 3.84 -23.87
C LEU A 267 3.84 4.68 -24.95
N GLN A 268 5.13 4.45 -25.17
CA GLN A 268 5.89 5.14 -26.23
C GLN A 268 5.37 4.79 -27.61
N LYS A 269 5.04 3.53 -27.86
CA LYS A 269 4.45 3.04 -29.11
C LYS A 269 2.98 3.43 -29.27
N GLY A 270 2.33 3.98 -28.23
CA GLY A 270 0.91 4.32 -28.26
C GLY A 270 -0.02 3.11 -28.34
N GLN A 271 0.43 1.95 -27.84
CA GLN A 271 -0.36 0.71 -27.83
C GLN A 271 -1.47 0.73 -26.77
N ILE A 272 -1.35 1.58 -25.74
CA ILE A 272 -2.42 1.99 -24.83
C ILE A 272 -2.43 3.52 -24.73
N ALA A 273 -3.56 4.08 -24.30
CA ALA A 273 -3.74 5.54 -24.27
C ALA A 273 -2.97 6.23 -23.15
N GLY A 274 -2.77 5.56 -22.02
CA GLY A 274 -2.06 6.16 -20.88
C GLY A 274 -1.98 5.28 -19.65
N ALA A 275 -1.28 5.78 -18.63
CA ALA A 275 -1.22 5.14 -17.32
C ALA A 275 -1.23 6.14 -16.18
N ALA A 276 -1.87 5.79 -15.05
CA ALA A 276 -1.76 6.50 -13.79
C ALA A 276 -1.02 5.61 -12.78
N LEU A 277 0.09 6.09 -12.25
CA LEU A 277 0.99 5.33 -11.40
C LEU A 277 1.25 6.10 -10.10
N ASP A 278 0.91 5.50 -8.98
CA ASP A 278 1.28 5.99 -7.64
C ASP A 278 2.46 5.22 -7.06
N VAL A 279 2.81 4.09 -7.69
CA VAL A 279 3.84 3.16 -7.24
C VAL A 279 4.76 2.77 -8.39
N PHE A 280 6.02 2.44 -8.07
CA PHE A 280 7.09 2.17 -9.04
C PHE A 280 7.88 0.92 -8.62
N GLU A 281 8.58 0.28 -9.57
CA GLU A 281 9.47 -0.84 -9.22
C GLU A 281 10.57 -0.42 -8.26
N HIS A 282 11.09 0.79 -8.46
CA HIS A 282 12.06 1.41 -7.56
C HIS A 282 11.54 2.74 -7.04
N GLU A 283 11.42 2.87 -5.74
CA GLU A 283 10.98 4.07 -5.04
C GLU A 283 12.09 4.61 -4.13
N PRO A 284 12.38 5.91 -4.20
CA PRO A 284 11.77 6.96 -5.03
C PRO A 284 12.05 6.81 -6.52
N LEU A 285 11.08 7.22 -7.37
CA LEU A 285 11.26 7.20 -8.82
C LEU A 285 12.46 8.06 -9.23
N ALA A 286 13.46 7.45 -9.88
CA ALA A 286 14.68 8.13 -10.32
C ALA A 286 14.39 9.35 -11.20
N LEU A 287 15.25 10.37 -11.10
CA LEU A 287 15.10 11.61 -11.92
C LEU A 287 15.20 11.30 -13.41
N GLU A 288 16.00 10.32 -13.80
CA GLU A 288 16.26 9.90 -15.17
C GLU A 288 15.17 9.00 -15.73
N SER A 289 14.21 8.57 -14.90
CA SER A 289 13.17 7.64 -15.34
C SER A 289 12.46 8.14 -16.59
N ARG A 290 12.34 7.24 -17.57
CA ARG A 290 11.63 7.50 -18.84
C ARG A 290 10.15 7.79 -18.64
N LEU A 291 9.54 7.31 -17.53
CA LEU A 291 8.15 7.64 -17.17
C LEU A 291 7.94 9.16 -17.07
N ARG A 292 8.90 9.90 -16.48
CA ARG A 292 8.82 11.36 -16.32
C ARG A 292 8.77 12.11 -17.67
N LYS A 293 9.19 11.47 -18.75
CA LYS A 293 9.29 12.06 -20.09
C LYS A 293 8.09 11.75 -21.00
N LEU A 294 7.09 11.00 -20.51
CA LEU A 294 5.93 10.58 -21.30
C LEU A 294 4.79 11.61 -21.36
N GLY A 295 4.97 12.78 -20.75
CA GLY A 295 4.01 13.90 -20.82
C GLY A 295 2.64 13.52 -20.26
N ASP A 296 1.58 13.90 -20.98
CA ASP A 296 0.19 13.65 -20.54
C ASP A 296 -0.27 12.20 -20.67
N LYS A 297 0.52 11.34 -21.31
CA LYS A 297 0.24 9.91 -21.34
C LYS A 297 0.34 9.27 -19.95
N VAL A 298 1.08 9.89 -19.02
CA VAL A 298 1.25 9.37 -17.66
C VAL A 298 0.86 10.39 -16.61
N LEU A 299 0.11 9.95 -15.63
CA LEU A 299 -0.11 10.65 -14.36
C LEU A 299 0.74 9.96 -13.30
N LEU A 300 1.67 10.69 -12.68
CA LEU A 300 2.56 10.17 -11.65
C LEU A 300 2.23 10.80 -10.30
N SER A 301 2.24 9.98 -9.25
CA SER A 301 2.10 10.39 -7.85
C SER A 301 3.16 9.64 -7.02
N PRO A 302 3.78 10.27 -6.01
CA PRO A 302 4.92 9.70 -5.28
C PRO A 302 4.47 8.83 -4.10
N HIS A 303 3.67 7.81 -4.35
CA HIS A 303 3.08 6.88 -3.36
C HIS A 303 2.25 7.61 -2.29
N MET A 304 1.48 8.60 -2.73
CA MET A 304 0.69 9.49 -1.86
C MET A 304 -0.81 9.48 -2.17
N VAL A 305 -1.27 8.54 -2.97
CA VAL A 305 -2.70 8.48 -3.38
C VAL A 305 -3.66 8.37 -2.20
N SER A 306 -3.20 7.84 -1.06
CA SER A 306 -3.96 7.75 0.20
C SER A 306 -3.70 8.90 1.18
N SER A 307 -2.83 9.85 0.84
CA SER A 307 -2.49 10.98 1.72
C SER A 307 -3.57 12.05 1.67
N ASN A 308 -4.50 12.00 2.60
CA ASN A 308 -5.63 12.91 2.70
C ASN A 308 -5.58 13.71 4.00
N LEU A 309 -5.97 14.99 3.93
CA LEU A 309 -6.14 15.81 5.13
C LEU A 309 -7.23 15.21 6.03
N GLY A 310 -6.95 15.16 7.33
CA GLY A 310 -7.90 14.66 8.34
C GLY A 310 -7.94 13.13 8.50
N SER A 311 -7.29 12.37 7.61
CA SER A 311 -7.22 10.90 7.75
C SER A 311 -5.83 10.41 8.18
N GLY A 312 -4.79 10.79 7.50
CA GLY A 312 -3.39 10.51 7.83
C GLY A 312 -3.07 9.10 8.32
N LEU A 313 -1.91 8.93 8.92
CA LEU A 313 -1.49 7.67 9.56
C LEU A 313 -1.99 7.52 11.01
N GLY A 314 -2.63 8.54 11.60
CA GLY A 314 -3.01 8.57 13.02
C GLY A 314 -3.72 7.30 13.52
N PRO A 315 -4.78 6.79 12.86
CA PRO A 315 -5.42 5.54 13.27
C PRO A 315 -4.48 4.33 13.22
N GLY A 316 -3.62 4.24 12.20
CA GLY A 316 -2.63 3.18 12.07
C GLY A 316 -1.53 3.25 13.13
N ILE A 317 -1.06 4.45 13.46
CA ILE A 317 -0.09 4.71 14.53
C ILE A 317 -0.65 4.22 15.87
N ARG A 318 -1.86 4.65 16.20
CA ARG A 318 -2.53 4.22 17.45
C ARG A 318 -2.68 2.71 17.52
N TRP A 319 -3.09 2.09 16.45
CA TRP A 319 -3.29 0.64 16.38
C TRP A 319 -1.96 -0.13 16.53
N ALA A 320 -0.90 0.30 15.82
CA ALA A 320 0.42 -0.31 15.96
C ALA A 320 0.99 -0.15 17.39
N THR A 321 0.78 1.02 18.00
CA THR A 321 1.16 1.28 19.40
C THR A 321 0.45 0.32 20.36
N GLN A 322 -0.86 0.12 20.18
CA GLN A 322 -1.62 -0.85 20.96
C GLN A 322 -1.13 -2.28 20.74
N SER A 323 -0.78 -2.64 19.48
CA SER A 323 -0.23 -3.95 19.15
C SER A 323 1.12 -4.20 19.83
N VAL A 324 1.99 -3.17 19.90
CA VAL A 324 3.24 -3.24 20.66
C VAL A 324 2.96 -3.51 22.13
N LEU A 325 2.10 -2.72 22.76
CA LEU A 325 1.78 -2.88 24.19
C LEU A 325 1.15 -4.25 24.49
N CYS A 326 0.30 -4.75 23.57
CA CYS A 326 -0.29 -6.09 23.66
C CYS A 326 0.81 -7.17 23.66
N ALA A 327 1.72 -7.14 22.68
CA ALA A 327 2.81 -8.10 22.59
C ALA A 327 3.79 -8.01 23.78
N LEU A 328 4.03 -6.80 24.33
CA LEU A 328 4.85 -6.62 25.52
C LEU A 328 4.20 -7.23 26.76
N ARG A 329 2.88 -7.30 26.84
CA ARG A 329 2.16 -8.02 27.90
C ARG A 329 2.14 -9.55 27.72
N GLY A 330 2.64 -10.04 26.58
CA GLY A 330 2.60 -11.46 26.22
C GLY A 330 1.24 -11.91 25.67
N GLU A 331 0.50 -10.99 25.09
CA GLU A 331 -0.79 -11.18 24.44
C GLU A 331 -0.63 -11.08 22.92
N VAL A 332 -1.37 -11.88 22.15
CA VAL A 332 -1.38 -11.80 20.69
C VAL A 332 -2.24 -10.61 20.26
N PRO A 333 -1.71 -9.62 19.56
CA PRO A 333 -2.48 -8.49 19.08
C PRO A 333 -3.40 -8.86 17.91
N ASP A 334 -4.41 -8.02 17.66
CA ASP A 334 -5.17 -8.05 16.42
C ASP A 334 -4.26 -7.75 15.21
N ASN A 335 -4.72 -8.12 14.00
CA ASN A 335 -4.04 -7.82 12.73
C ASN A 335 -2.62 -8.38 12.57
N VAL A 336 -2.36 -9.54 13.13
CA VAL A 336 -1.15 -10.30 12.81
C VAL A 336 -1.19 -10.67 11.32
N TYR A 337 -0.16 -10.27 10.59
CA TYR A 337 0.01 -10.56 9.17
C TYR A 337 0.48 -12.00 8.94
N ASN A 338 1.51 -12.42 9.67
CA ASN A 338 2.13 -13.75 9.61
C ASN A 338 1.52 -14.69 10.67
N LYS A 339 0.24 -15.01 10.53
CA LYS A 339 -0.54 -15.75 11.54
C LYS A 339 0.02 -17.12 11.89
N GLU A 340 0.73 -17.75 10.97
CA GLU A 340 1.34 -19.07 11.13
C GLU A 340 2.42 -19.09 12.23
N VAL A 341 2.94 -17.92 12.63
CA VAL A 341 3.94 -17.81 13.69
C VAL A 341 3.35 -17.82 15.10
N ILE A 342 2.03 -17.65 15.24
CA ILE A 342 1.37 -17.40 16.55
C ILE A 342 1.69 -18.48 17.56
N GLU A 343 1.52 -19.76 17.26
CA GLU A 343 1.79 -20.86 18.17
C GLU A 343 3.25 -20.84 18.68
N ARG A 344 4.20 -20.60 17.77
CA ARG A 344 5.61 -20.50 18.10
C ARG A 344 5.90 -19.29 18.98
N TRP A 345 5.26 -18.17 18.68
CA TRP A 345 5.38 -16.94 19.46
C TRP A 345 4.79 -17.13 20.88
N GLU A 346 3.60 -17.71 21.01
CA GLU A 346 2.97 -17.99 22.29
C GLU A 346 3.81 -18.91 23.16
N SER A 347 4.42 -19.96 22.60
CA SER A 347 5.32 -20.84 23.35
C SER A 347 6.52 -20.08 23.95
N ARG A 348 6.97 -19.01 23.30
CA ARG A 348 8.12 -18.22 23.71
C ARG A 348 7.74 -17.04 24.62
N PHE A 349 6.66 -16.33 24.30
CA PHE A 349 6.30 -15.06 24.91
C PHE A 349 4.88 -15.03 25.51
N GLY A 350 4.03 -16.00 25.22
CA GLY A 350 2.65 -16.04 25.71
C GLY A 350 2.56 -15.95 27.22
N GLY A 351 1.73 -15.05 27.72
CA GLY A 351 1.56 -14.77 29.14
C GLY A 351 2.79 -14.19 29.88
N LYS A 352 3.89 -13.90 29.15
CA LYS A 352 5.13 -13.35 29.76
C LYS A 352 5.16 -11.84 29.57
N ASN A 353 4.62 -11.12 30.53
CA ASN A 353 4.67 -9.68 30.56
C ASN A 353 6.11 -9.19 30.86
N VAL A 354 6.64 -8.29 30.04
CA VAL A 354 8.03 -7.78 30.17
C VAL A 354 8.27 -7.07 31.49
N TRP A 355 7.24 -6.45 32.05
CA TRP A 355 7.33 -5.72 33.33
C TRP A 355 7.22 -6.62 34.57
N ASP A 356 6.74 -7.87 34.42
CA ASP A 356 6.60 -8.82 35.53
C ASP A 356 7.90 -9.62 35.81
N ALA A 357 8.85 -9.62 34.87
CA ALA A 357 10.10 -10.38 34.99
C ALA A 357 10.92 -10.01 36.23
N GLU A 358 10.82 -8.78 36.74
CA GLU A 358 11.47 -8.36 37.99
C GLU A 358 10.67 -8.64 39.28
N ARG A 359 9.33 -8.74 39.22
CA ARG A 359 8.55 -9.21 40.37
C ARG A 359 8.95 -10.62 40.75
N GLN A 360 9.19 -11.48 39.77
CA GLN A 360 9.62 -12.88 40.01
C GLN A 360 11.07 -12.95 40.51
N ALA A 361 11.97 -12.05 40.12
CA ALA A 361 13.34 -12.01 40.60
C ALA A 361 13.43 -11.52 42.07
N ARG A 362 12.55 -10.59 42.49
CA ARG A 362 12.47 -10.09 43.86
C ARG A 362 11.77 -11.04 44.82
N VAL A 363 10.96 -11.97 44.34
CA VAL A 363 10.30 -13.01 45.15
C VAL A 363 11.24 -14.22 45.35
N ARG A 364 12.31 -14.34 44.56
CA ARG A 364 13.32 -15.41 44.67
C ARG A 364 14.64 -14.96 45.34
N ALA A 365 14.78 -13.68 45.62
CA ALA A 365 15.87 -13.11 46.40
C ALA A 365 15.40 -12.77 47.83
#